data_3cf33a330ef4a4d02bc375e6861317e9
#
_entry.id   3cf33a330ef4a4d02bc375e6861317e9
#
_cell.length_a   1.000
_cell.length_b   1.000
_cell.length_c   1.000
_cell.angle_alpha   90.00
_cell.angle_beta   90.00
_cell.angle_gamma   90.00
#
_symmetry.space_group_name_H-M   'P 1'
#
loop_
_entity.id
_entity.type
_entity.pdbx_description
1 polymer ?
#
loop_
_entity_poly.entity_id
_entity_poly.type
_entity_poly.pdbx_seq_one_letter_code
_entity_poly.pdbx_strand_id
1 'polypeptide(L)'
;MHTMSILAAINLSDPIWQFWVGVGSLMLSALAIAVTIIMALRGRQKKLLTYEVVSNSSVINVENDVGEDLKLVLEGRIVTKVRLHVIKLLNAGNTAISSEDYPNQLNFEFDSPPYPHPLIRCAIHRTEPETLLPAHRLKDLLSIDEPEQIMTLKPPLLNPREAIFLKVLLIADHRDSTSMTVIGQVKEGIIRKYATPTTRITRRVVVTGVLIAFVLGLLISSSIGLITALAQGVCAIGSIQDGGSTSFYIAAYKEAQQYSNICPSQLARIAVSSNSSGEGLLQLENGTLQIANSELASPYANQADNRVGVILFALIINKASVNVSSLTTAQIQDIYNGSDTSWKQFDPNANIPIKLFGRQGTSGTQASFVKYVLNASQMPGNVQITPEGSSDEVVNAVATTPGAIGYADYADAVNASGSVTVLEINQAAPTPALVEKGAYPFWAIEHMYTSQNPDSLTTSFITYVKLNLPTNGSFIHLDSSMSSTVLASHM
;
A
#
# COMPACT_ATOMS: atom_id res chain seq x y z
N MET A 1 24.03 9.54 54.54
CA MET A 1 24.58 10.88 54.79
C MET A 1 25.78 11.06 53.91
N HIS A 2 25.61 11.58 52.64
CA HIS A 2 26.63 12.19 51.78
C HIS A 2 26.04 12.35 50.37
N THR A 3 25.02 13.21 50.24
CA THR A 3 24.53 13.67 48.95
C THR A 3 23.97 15.09 49.09
N MET A 4 24.80 16.00 49.57
CA MET A 4 24.48 17.42 49.64
C MET A 4 25.77 18.23 49.74
N SER A 5 26.39 18.55 48.58
CA SER A 5 27.32 19.67 48.42
C SER A 5 27.98 19.72 47.06
N ILE A 6 27.19 19.90 45.99
CA ILE A 6 27.74 20.35 44.69
C ILE A 6 26.99 21.62 44.20
N LEU A 7 26.18 22.25 45.01
CA LEU A 7 25.50 23.55 44.69
C LEU A 7 26.14 24.72 45.41
N ALA A 8 27.41 24.65 45.78
CA ALA A 8 28.13 25.76 46.43
C ALA A 8 29.07 26.42 45.39
N ALA A 9 28.80 27.70 45.15
CA ALA A 9 29.66 28.69 44.51
C ALA A 9 29.64 28.76 42.97
N ILE A 10 28.45 28.99 42.37
CA ILE A 10 28.39 29.73 41.09
C ILE A 10 28.55 31.20 41.46
N ASN A 11 29.76 31.75 41.28
CA ASN A 11 30.00 33.15 41.46
C ASN A 11 29.48 33.94 40.28
N LEU A 12 28.26 34.49 40.43
CA LEU A 12 27.56 35.26 39.39
C LEU A 12 28.30 36.56 38.95
N SER A 13 29.35 36.93 39.65
CA SER A 13 30.17 38.11 39.33
C SER A 13 31.41 37.76 38.48
N ASP A 14 31.65 36.49 38.14
CA ASP A 14 32.74 36.09 37.29
C ASP A 14 32.48 36.56 35.84
N PRO A 15 33.42 37.32 35.22
CA PRO A 15 33.28 37.81 33.84
C PRO A 15 33.01 36.69 32.82
N ILE A 16 33.58 35.53 33.03
CA ILE A 16 33.40 34.37 32.17
C ILE A 16 31.93 33.87 32.26
N TRP A 17 31.35 33.84 33.45
CA TRP A 17 29.96 33.46 33.67
C TRP A 17 28.99 34.46 33.08
N GLN A 18 29.25 35.77 33.24
CA GLN A 18 28.42 36.87 32.64
C GLN A 18 28.47 36.81 31.11
N PHE A 19 29.65 36.50 30.53
CA PHE A 19 29.77 36.27 29.09
C PHE A 19 28.86 35.12 28.62
N TRP A 20 28.89 33.98 29.31
CA TRP A 20 28.07 32.82 28.96
C TRP A 20 26.58 33.05 29.18
N VAL A 21 26.17 33.78 30.19
CA VAL A 21 24.77 34.23 30.42
C VAL A 21 24.32 35.16 29.29
N GLY A 22 25.17 36.09 28.86
CA GLY A 22 24.91 36.97 27.73
C GLY A 22 24.76 36.21 26.41
N VAL A 23 25.65 35.28 26.13
CA VAL A 23 25.55 34.37 24.97
C VAL A 23 24.29 33.53 25.02
N GLY A 24 23.95 32.97 26.18
CA GLY A 24 22.73 32.17 26.38
C GLY A 24 21.44 32.97 26.14
N SER A 25 21.39 34.24 26.59
CA SER A 25 20.22 35.12 26.39
C SER A 25 20.06 35.52 24.91
N LEU A 26 21.15 35.81 24.20
CA LEU A 26 21.13 36.04 22.75
C LEU A 26 20.64 34.83 21.95
N MET A 27 21.05 33.65 22.37
CA MET A 27 20.62 32.40 21.74
C MET A 27 19.13 32.11 21.96
N LEU A 28 18.63 32.29 23.17
CA LEU A 28 17.21 32.18 23.48
C LEU A 28 16.36 33.15 22.67
N SER A 29 16.84 34.38 22.48
CA SER A 29 16.18 35.39 21.66
C SER A 29 16.17 34.99 20.17
N ALA A 30 17.28 34.51 19.63
CA ALA A 30 17.37 34.01 18.25
C ALA A 30 16.47 32.81 18.03
N LEU A 31 16.38 31.89 18.99
CA LEU A 31 15.49 30.73 18.94
C LEU A 31 14.01 31.18 18.97
N ALA A 32 13.66 32.13 19.82
CA ALA A 32 12.29 32.65 19.88
C ALA A 32 11.88 33.33 18.56
N ILE A 33 12.77 34.07 17.93
CA ILE A 33 12.56 34.69 16.61
C ILE A 33 12.38 33.61 15.56
N ALA A 34 13.25 32.57 15.53
CA ALA A 34 13.17 31.46 14.58
C ALA A 34 11.86 30.67 14.73
N VAL A 35 11.45 30.37 15.97
CA VAL A 35 10.18 29.72 16.28
C VAL A 35 9.00 30.57 15.82
N THR A 36 9.04 31.89 16.05
CA THR A 36 7.99 32.81 15.61
C THR A 36 7.87 32.87 14.09
N ILE A 37 9.00 32.88 13.38
CA ILE A 37 9.04 32.83 11.90
C ILE A 37 8.50 31.50 11.40
N ILE A 38 8.90 30.38 12.01
CA ILE A 38 8.41 29.05 11.64
C ILE A 38 6.90 28.95 11.90
N MET A 39 6.40 29.44 13.03
CA MET A 39 4.97 29.49 13.33
C MET A 39 4.20 30.36 12.34
N ALA A 40 4.73 31.54 11.99
CA ALA A 40 4.12 32.43 11.00
C ALA A 40 4.10 31.79 9.59
N LEU A 41 5.14 31.06 9.21
CA LEU A 41 5.19 30.35 7.93
C LEU A 41 4.27 29.10 7.91
N ARG A 42 4.15 28.41 9.03
CA ARG A 42 3.22 27.27 9.20
C ARG A 42 1.77 27.71 9.35
N GLY A 43 1.52 28.90 9.91
CA GLY A 43 0.19 29.47 10.10
C GLY A 43 -0.48 29.99 8.83
N ARG A 44 0.24 30.09 7.71
CA ARG A 44 -0.39 30.45 6.42
C ARG A 44 -1.36 29.37 6.00
N GLN A 45 -2.63 29.71 5.99
CA GLN A 45 -3.67 28.86 5.45
C GLN A 45 -3.34 28.53 3.98
N LYS A 46 -3.26 27.23 3.68
CA LYS A 46 -3.02 26.77 2.31
C LYS A 46 -4.06 25.71 1.96
N LYS A 47 -4.87 26.02 0.97
CA LYS A 47 -5.72 25.04 0.28
C LYS A 47 -4.89 24.43 -0.83
N LEU A 48 -4.56 23.16 -0.71
CA LEU A 48 -3.76 22.43 -1.71
C LEU A 48 -4.43 21.08 -2.00
N LEU A 49 -5.03 20.99 -3.17
CA LEU A 49 -5.54 19.74 -3.69
C LEU A 49 -4.46 19.06 -4.54
N THR A 50 -4.09 17.85 -4.17
CA THR A 50 -3.16 17.05 -4.98
C THR A 50 -3.87 15.86 -5.59
N TYR A 51 -3.41 15.45 -6.77
CA TYR A 51 -3.90 14.25 -7.43
C TYR A 51 -2.75 13.39 -7.94
N GLU A 52 -2.92 12.07 -7.89
CA GLU A 52 -1.97 11.10 -8.40
C GLU A 52 -2.69 9.87 -8.95
N VAL A 53 -2.07 9.20 -9.90
CA VAL A 53 -2.50 7.87 -10.34
C VAL A 53 -1.76 6.87 -9.47
N VAL A 54 -2.47 6.28 -8.52
CA VAL A 54 -1.92 5.32 -7.54
C VAL A 54 -1.71 3.95 -8.18
N SER A 55 -2.58 3.59 -9.12
CA SER A 55 -2.49 2.33 -9.85
C SER A 55 -2.94 2.52 -11.29
N ASN A 56 -2.25 1.83 -12.20
CA ASN A 56 -2.58 1.78 -13.62
C ASN A 56 -2.34 0.34 -14.09
N SER A 57 -3.37 -0.49 -14.01
CA SER A 57 -3.29 -1.92 -14.36
C SER A 57 -4.05 -2.23 -15.64
N SER A 58 -3.53 -3.16 -16.43
CA SER A 58 -4.28 -3.74 -17.55
C SER A 58 -5.28 -4.75 -17.00
N VAL A 59 -6.56 -4.56 -17.27
CA VAL A 59 -7.62 -5.49 -16.87
C VAL A 59 -7.75 -6.60 -17.91
N ILE A 60 -7.62 -6.24 -19.20
CA ILE A 60 -7.68 -7.18 -20.32
C ILE A 60 -6.68 -6.70 -21.37
N ASN A 61 -5.84 -7.60 -21.86
CA ASN A 61 -4.97 -7.41 -23.02
C ASN A 61 -5.19 -8.56 -24.00
N VAL A 62 -6.05 -8.33 -24.98
CA VAL A 62 -6.46 -9.37 -25.97
C VAL A 62 -5.27 -9.87 -26.80
N GLU A 63 -4.27 -9.02 -27.07
CA GLU A 63 -3.09 -9.41 -27.85
C GLU A 63 -2.17 -10.40 -27.12
N ASN A 64 -2.07 -10.30 -25.80
CA ASN A 64 -1.15 -11.12 -25.01
C ASN A 64 -1.85 -12.31 -24.34
N ASP A 65 -3.13 -12.16 -23.97
CA ASP A 65 -3.80 -13.11 -23.08
C ASP A 65 -4.69 -14.11 -23.83
N VAL A 66 -5.14 -13.81 -25.05
CA VAL A 66 -6.24 -14.57 -25.68
C VAL A 66 -6.00 -14.95 -27.15
N GLY A 67 -4.94 -14.49 -27.80
CA GLY A 67 -4.64 -14.80 -29.21
C GLY A 67 -5.49 -13.99 -30.22
N GLU A 68 -5.08 -14.01 -31.50
CA GLU A 68 -5.64 -13.16 -32.56
C GLU A 68 -7.11 -13.41 -32.91
N ASP A 69 -7.70 -14.52 -32.47
CA ASP A 69 -9.06 -14.93 -32.84
C ASP A 69 -10.17 -14.41 -31.92
N LEU A 70 -9.85 -13.81 -30.79
CA LEU A 70 -10.85 -13.29 -29.84
C LEU A 70 -10.94 -11.77 -29.92
N LYS A 71 -12.09 -11.26 -30.34
CA LYS A 71 -12.39 -9.83 -30.35
C LYS A 71 -13.30 -9.49 -29.19
N LEU A 72 -12.80 -8.70 -28.23
CA LEU A 72 -13.65 -8.14 -27.19
C LEU A 72 -14.48 -7.00 -27.80
N VAL A 73 -15.81 -7.11 -27.75
CA VAL A 73 -16.72 -6.08 -28.20
C VAL A 73 -17.38 -5.43 -27.01
N LEU A 74 -17.10 -4.15 -26.77
CA LEU A 74 -17.75 -3.36 -25.73
C LEU A 74 -18.60 -2.27 -26.40
N GLU A 75 -19.90 -2.26 -26.14
CA GLU A 75 -20.86 -1.30 -26.74
C GLU A 75 -20.75 -1.20 -28.29
N GLY A 76 -20.51 -2.34 -28.94
CA GLY A 76 -20.39 -2.41 -30.41
C GLY A 76 -19.02 -2.01 -30.99
N ARG A 77 -18.04 -1.70 -30.15
CA ARG A 77 -16.66 -1.39 -30.57
C ARG A 77 -15.72 -2.53 -30.23
N ILE A 78 -14.81 -2.86 -31.13
CA ILE A 78 -13.73 -3.82 -30.86
C ILE A 78 -12.70 -3.14 -29.98
N VAL A 79 -12.41 -3.75 -28.84
CA VAL A 79 -11.49 -3.23 -27.82
C VAL A 79 -10.34 -4.22 -27.67
N THR A 80 -9.11 -3.75 -27.80
CA THR A 80 -7.90 -4.59 -27.68
C THR A 80 -7.33 -4.59 -26.26
N LYS A 81 -7.46 -3.49 -25.54
CA LYS A 81 -6.90 -3.33 -24.21
C LYS A 81 -7.80 -2.46 -23.32
N VAL A 82 -8.09 -2.93 -22.12
CA VAL A 82 -8.83 -2.16 -21.11
C VAL A 82 -7.93 -1.93 -19.90
N ARG A 83 -7.86 -0.70 -19.42
CA ARG A 83 -7.04 -0.31 -18.27
C ARG A 83 -7.89 0.24 -17.14
N LEU A 84 -7.51 -0.13 -15.93
CA LEU A 84 -8.06 0.38 -14.69
C LEU A 84 -7.07 1.37 -14.07
N HIS A 85 -7.51 2.61 -13.92
CA HIS A 85 -6.77 3.63 -13.19
C HIS A 85 -7.40 3.85 -11.82
N VAL A 86 -6.57 3.86 -10.80
CA VAL A 86 -6.97 4.33 -9.47
C VAL A 86 -6.32 5.68 -9.22
N ILE A 87 -7.15 6.70 -9.07
CA ILE A 87 -6.72 8.08 -8.90
C ILE A 87 -6.99 8.50 -7.47
N LYS A 88 -5.99 9.02 -6.78
CA LYS A 88 -6.12 9.61 -5.45
C LYS A 88 -6.22 11.12 -5.57
N LEU A 89 -7.24 11.70 -4.97
CA LEU A 89 -7.39 13.13 -4.71
C LEU A 89 -7.20 13.36 -3.22
N LEU A 90 -6.27 14.22 -2.83
CA LEU A 90 -5.90 14.45 -1.44
C LEU A 90 -5.87 15.96 -1.16
N ASN A 91 -6.51 16.39 -0.08
CA ASN A 91 -6.22 17.70 0.49
C ASN A 91 -4.88 17.66 1.24
N ALA A 92 -3.82 18.00 0.53
CA ALA A 92 -2.46 18.11 1.08
C ALA A 92 -2.17 19.46 1.76
N GLY A 93 -3.17 20.35 1.84
CA GLY A 93 -3.10 21.61 2.54
C GLY A 93 -3.27 21.48 4.05
N ASN A 94 -3.29 22.62 4.72
CA ASN A 94 -3.56 22.73 6.17
C ASN A 94 -4.92 23.36 6.49
N THR A 95 -5.72 23.61 5.47
CA THR A 95 -7.05 24.23 5.56
C THR A 95 -8.05 23.33 4.83
N ALA A 96 -9.26 23.18 5.37
CA ALA A 96 -10.35 22.48 4.71
C ALA A 96 -10.70 23.16 3.37
N ILE A 97 -11.02 22.34 2.37
CA ILE A 97 -11.52 22.78 1.07
C ILE A 97 -13.01 22.43 1.05
N SER A 98 -13.88 23.43 1.14
CA SER A 98 -15.32 23.22 1.10
C SER A 98 -15.83 23.07 -0.33
N SER A 99 -17.05 22.57 -0.50
CA SER A 99 -17.69 22.48 -1.83
C SER A 99 -17.84 23.85 -2.50
N GLU A 100 -17.96 24.93 -1.71
CA GLU A 100 -18.07 26.32 -2.20
C GLU A 100 -16.73 26.91 -2.67
N ASP A 101 -15.63 26.29 -2.32
CA ASP A 101 -14.29 26.67 -2.77
C ASP A 101 -13.99 26.23 -4.21
N TYR A 102 -14.84 25.38 -4.77
CA TYR A 102 -14.74 24.96 -6.17
C TYR A 102 -15.71 25.78 -7.04
N PRO A 103 -15.25 26.82 -7.74
CA PRO A 103 -16.12 27.64 -8.62
C PRO A 103 -16.72 26.80 -9.75
N ASN A 104 -16.02 25.75 -10.19
CA ASN A 104 -16.45 24.78 -11.18
C ASN A 104 -16.18 23.35 -10.68
N GLN A 105 -16.79 22.38 -11.31
CA GLN A 105 -16.50 20.96 -11.10
C GLN A 105 -15.05 20.65 -11.52
N LEU A 106 -14.49 19.57 -10.99
CA LEU A 106 -13.18 19.08 -11.42
C LEU A 106 -13.35 18.17 -12.62
N ASN A 107 -12.70 18.50 -13.71
CA ASN A 107 -12.70 17.72 -14.93
C ASN A 107 -11.41 16.91 -15.03
N PHE A 108 -11.54 15.64 -15.36
CA PHE A 108 -10.44 14.71 -15.54
C PHE A 108 -10.36 14.37 -17.02
N GLU A 109 -9.30 14.82 -17.66
CA GLU A 109 -8.99 14.51 -19.05
C GLU A 109 -7.91 13.44 -19.11
N PHE A 110 -8.16 12.41 -19.89
CA PHE A 110 -7.24 11.31 -20.12
C PHE A 110 -6.66 11.44 -21.51
N ASP A 111 -5.51 12.13 -21.61
CA ASP A 111 -4.89 12.47 -22.89
C ASP A 111 -4.04 11.34 -23.45
N SER A 112 -4.28 11.04 -24.72
CA SER A 112 -3.27 10.44 -25.59
C SER A 112 -3.49 10.97 -27.01
N PRO A 113 -2.58 11.79 -27.54
CA PRO A 113 -2.73 12.22 -28.94
C PRO A 113 -2.71 11.00 -29.88
N PRO A 114 -3.56 10.94 -30.94
CA PRO A 114 -4.43 12.01 -31.44
C PRO A 114 -5.89 11.98 -30.95
N TYR A 115 -6.30 11.01 -30.09
CA TYR A 115 -7.69 10.89 -29.68
C TYR A 115 -7.80 10.66 -28.15
N PRO A 116 -8.82 11.23 -27.48
CA PRO A 116 -9.09 10.93 -26.08
C PRO A 116 -9.40 9.45 -25.90
N HIS A 117 -8.90 8.85 -24.83
CA HIS A 117 -9.24 7.46 -24.51
C HIS A 117 -10.71 7.37 -24.08
N PRO A 118 -11.52 6.52 -24.73
CA PRO A 118 -12.91 6.36 -24.34
C PRO A 118 -13.03 5.90 -22.90
N LEU A 119 -13.76 6.66 -22.09
CA LEU A 119 -14.14 6.33 -20.73
C LEU A 119 -15.26 5.29 -20.76
N ILE A 120 -15.06 4.13 -20.16
CA ILE A 120 -16.09 3.09 -20.04
C ILE A 120 -16.93 3.33 -18.78
N ARG A 121 -16.26 3.55 -17.65
CA ARG A 121 -16.92 3.69 -16.36
C ARG A 121 -16.03 4.39 -15.35
N CYS A 122 -16.66 5.16 -14.47
CA CYS A 122 -15.99 5.70 -13.29
C CYS A 122 -16.81 5.44 -12.03
N ALA A 123 -16.13 5.31 -10.90
CA ALA A 123 -16.76 5.18 -9.60
C ALA A 123 -15.82 5.70 -8.50
N ILE A 124 -16.38 6.16 -7.40
CA ILE A 124 -15.59 6.38 -6.18
C ILE A 124 -15.34 5.01 -5.56
N HIS A 125 -14.07 4.66 -5.42
CA HIS A 125 -13.63 3.37 -4.90
C HIS A 125 -13.69 3.33 -3.37
N ARG A 126 -13.05 4.33 -2.75
CA ARG A 126 -13.01 4.50 -1.28
C ARG A 126 -12.71 5.93 -0.92
N THR A 127 -12.90 6.27 0.34
CA THR A 127 -12.50 7.55 0.92
C THR A 127 -11.60 7.31 2.13
N GLU A 128 -10.75 8.26 2.43
CA GLU A 128 -9.94 8.29 3.64
C GLU A 128 -10.24 9.59 4.40
N PRO A 129 -10.89 9.52 5.58
CA PRO A 129 -11.44 8.33 6.24
C PRO A 129 -12.66 7.72 5.49
N GLU A 130 -12.98 6.46 5.75
CA GLU A 130 -14.13 5.78 5.11
C GLU A 130 -15.47 6.45 5.42
N THR A 131 -15.54 7.16 6.54
CA THR A 131 -16.74 7.91 6.98
C THR A 131 -16.91 9.26 6.29
N LEU A 132 -16.00 9.65 5.38
CA LEU A 132 -16.04 10.95 4.71
C LEU A 132 -17.34 11.18 3.93
N LEU A 133 -17.83 10.13 3.27
CA LEU A 133 -19.04 10.18 2.45
C LEU A 133 -19.91 8.94 2.66
N PRO A 134 -21.22 9.12 2.91
CA PRO A 134 -22.14 7.99 2.96
C PRO A 134 -22.32 7.38 1.55
N ALA A 135 -22.38 6.05 1.48
CA ALA A 135 -22.37 5.29 0.24
C ALA A 135 -23.46 5.72 -0.78
N HIS A 136 -24.63 6.17 -0.31
CA HIS A 136 -25.72 6.61 -1.18
C HIS A 136 -25.45 7.93 -1.92
N ARG A 137 -24.55 8.79 -1.41
CA ARG A 137 -24.15 10.06 -2.05
C ARG A 137 -23.02 9.93 -3.05
N LEU A 138 -22.31 8.80 -3.05
CA LEU A 138 -21.13 8.61 -3.90
C LEU A 138 -21.48 8.66 -5.39
N LYS A 139 -22.66 8.16 -5.78
CA LYS A 139 -23.08 8.08 -7.19
C LYS A 139 -23.39 9.45 -7.80
N ASP A 140 -23.79 10.44 -7.01
CA ASP A 140 -24.23 11.74 -7.48
C ASP A 140 -23.04 12.72 -7.66
N LEU A 141 -21.86 12.35 -7.21
CA LEU A 141 -20.68 13.19 -7.25
C LEU A 141 -19.86 13.04 -8.55
N LEU A 142 -20.03 11.93 -9.26
CA LEU A 142 -19.32 11.63 -10.49
C LEU A 142 -20.27 11.56 -11.66
N SER A 143 -19.90 12.19 -12.77
CA SER A 143 -20.58 12.10 -14.06
C SER A 143 -19.57 11.99 -15.20
N ILE A 144 -19.97 11.37 -16.29
CA ILE A 144 -19.21 11.33 -17.55
C ILE A 144 -19.99 12.16 -18.55
N ASP A 145 -19.33 13.11 -19.17
CA ASP A 145 -19.85 13.80 -20.36
C ASP A 145 -19.53 12.92 -21.57
N GLU A 146 -20.58 12.24 -22.08
CA GLU A 146 -20.42 11.28 -23.16
C GLU A 146 -19.90 11.89 -24.48
N PRO A 147 -20.29 13.10 -24.91
CA PRO A 147 -19.73 13.66 -26.13
C PRO A 147 -18.23 13.94 -26.05
N GLU A 148 -17.78 14.43 -24.89
CA GLU A 148 -16.39 14.88 -24.69
C GLU A 148 -15.51 13.84 -24.00
N GLN A 149 -16.09 12.74 -23.49
CA GLN A 149 -15.38 11.69 -22.73
C GLN A 149 -14.61 12.24 -21.52
N ILE A 150 -15.16 13.28 -20.90
CA ILE A 150 -14.59 13.94 -19.73
C ILE A 150 -15.28 13.41 -18.48
N MET A 151 -14.50 12.93 -17.53
CA MET A 151 -14.99 12.60 -16.19
C MET A 151 -15.06 13.85 -15.35
N THR A 152 -16.22 14.13 -14.79
CA THR A 152 -16.48 15.30 -13.96
C THR A 152 -16.77 14.89 -12.52
N LEU A 153 -16.12 15.52 -11.57
CA LEU A 153 -16.33 15.33 -10.14
C LEU A 153 -16.85 16.62 -9.51
N LYS A 154 -17.94 16.51 -8.74
CA LYS A 154 -18.38 17.54 -7.77
C LYS A 154 -17.69 17.27 -6.44
N PRO A 155 -16.60 17.98 -6.08
CA PRO A 155 -15.85 17.64 -4.90
C PRO A 155 -16.66 17.94 -3.64
N PRO A 156 -16.70 17.03 -2.66
CA PRO A 156 -17.25 17.32 -1.34
C PRO A 156 -16.28 18.15 -0.51
N LEU A 157 -16.69 18.47 0.70
CA LEU A 157 -15.78 19.00 1.72
C LEU A 157 -14.63 18.01 1.95
N LEU A 158 -13.39 18.49 1.87
CA LEU A 158 -12.18 17.75 2.21
C LEU A 158 -11.41 18.47 3.30
N ASN A 159 -11.36 17.90 4.49
CA ASN A 159 -10.47 18.39 5.55
C ASN A 159 -9.00 18.09 5.21
N PRO A 160 -8.03 18.72 5.88
CA PRO A 160 -6.62 18.39 5.70
C PRO A 160 -6.35 16.88 5.88
N ARG A 161 -5.62 16.30 4.94
CA ARG A 161 -5.27 14.87 4.85
C ARG A 161 -6.42 13.92 4.48
N GLU A 162 -7.61 14.42 4.21
CA GLU A 162 -8.68 13.59 3.66
C GLU A 162 -8.49 13.37 2.17
N ALA A 163 -8.84 12.15 1.71
CA ALA A 163 -8.67 11.75 0.33
C ALA A 163 -9.88 11.01 -0.24
N ILE A 164 -10.04 11.10 -1.57
CA ILE A 164 -11.00 10.34 -2.35
C ILE A 164 -10.22 9.52 -3.37
N PHE A 165 -10.55 8.25 -3.50
CA PHE A 165 -10.00 7.36 -4.53
C PHE A 165 -11.04 7.08 -5.59
N LEU A 166 -10.70 7.36 -6.83
CA LEU A 166 -11.55 7.15 -7.99
C LEU A 166 -11.04 5.94 -8.78
N LYS A 167 -11.91 5.01 -9.12
CA LYS A 167 -11.66 3.96 -10.11
C LYS A 167 -12.18 4.42 -11.46
N VAL A 168 -11.33 4.36 -12.48
CA VAL A 168 -11.65 4.77 -13.84
C VAL A 168 -11.25 3.66 -14.79
N LEU A 169 -12.19 3.18 -15.59
CA LEU A 169 -11.99 2.17 -16.61
C LEU A 169 -11.92 2.84 -17.99
N LEU A 170 -10.80 2.64 -18.67
CA LEU A 170 -10.49 3.25 -19.97
C LEU A 170 -10.23 2.19 -21.03
N ILE A 171 -10.62 2.48 -22.26
CA ILE A 171 -10.12 1.75 -23.43
C ILE A 171 -8.76 2.33 -23.79
N ALA A 172 -7.72 1.51 -23.78
CA ALA A 172 -6.36 1.92 -24.15
C ALA A 172 -5.96 1.29 -25.47
N ASP A 173 -5.60 2.11 -26.46
CA ASP A 173 -4.92 1.64 -27.64
C ASP A 173 -3.41 1.49 -27.37
N HIS A 174 -2.69 0.79 -28.23
CA HIS A 174 -1.30 0.33 -28.27
C HIS A 174 -0.18 1.08 -27.50
N ARG A 175 -0.45 2.05 -26.61
CA ARG A 175 0.56 2.80 -25.85
C ARG A 175 0.39 2.63 -24.34
N ASP A 176 1.49 2.34 -23.66
CA ASP A 176 1.52 2.01 -22.24
C ASP A 176 1.37 3.18 -21.26
N SER A 177 1.38 4.42 -21.73
CA SER A 177 1.26 5.61 -20.88
C SER A 177 0.03 6.43 -21.21
N THR A 178 -0.97 6.40 -20.36
CA THR A 178 -2.08 7.37 -20.38
C THR A 178 -1.71 8.53 -19.46
N SER A 179 -1.50 9.73 -20.02
CA SER A 179 -1.37 10.92 -19.19
C SER A 179 -2.75 11.35 -18.72
N MET A 180 -2.83 11.83 -17.49
CA MET A 180 -4.06 12.37 -16.91
C MET A 180 -3.81 13.79 -16.43
N THR A 181 -4.75 14.66 -16.77
CA THR A 181 -4.77 16.06 -16.31
C THR A 181 -6.07 16.34 -15.58
N VAL A 182 -5.96 17.03 -14.44
CA VAL A 182 -7.12 17.52 -13.70
C VAL A 182 -7.25 19.02 -13.94
N ILE A 183 -8.38 19.41 -14.52
CA ILE A 183 -8.73 20.80 -14.80
C ILE A 183 -9.76 21.26 -13.78
N GLY A 184 -9.48 22.38 -13.16
CA GLY A 184 -10.36 22.97 -12.14
C GLY A 184 -9.66 24.07 -11.37
N GLN A 185 -10.40 24.70 -10.49
CA GLN A 185 -9.88 25.79 -9.62
C GLN A 185 -10.35 25.59 -8.21
N VAL A 186 -9.52 25.99 -7.25
CA VAL A 186 -9.86 26.08 -5.83
C VAL A 186 -9.64 27.52 -5.41
N LYS A 187 -10.66 28.16 -4.81
CA LYS A 187 -10.56 29.53 -4.30
C LYS A 187 -9.42 29.63 -3.29
N GLU A 188 -8.50 30.56 -3.50
CA GLU A 188 -7.32 30.78 -2.67
C GLU A 188 -6.45 29.51 -2.51
N GLY A 189 -6.53 28.59 -3.46
CA GLY A 189 -5.87 27.31 -3.43
C GLY A 189 -5.16 26.95 -4.74
N ILE A 190 -4.50 25.79 -4.74
CA ILE A 190 -3.77 25.26 -5.87
C ILE A 190 -4.15 23.80 -6.08
N ILE A 191 -4.34 23.39 -7.33
CA ILE A 191 -4.44 22.00 -7.74
C ILE A 191 -3.09 21.60 -8.34
N ARG A 192 -2.51 20.51 -7.88
CA ARG A 192 -1.23 20.00 -8.39
C ARG A 192 -1.27 18.48 -8.57
N LYS A 193 -0.61 18.01 -9.64
CA LYS A 193 -0.22 16.62 -9.73
C LYS A 193 0.78 16.35 -8.61
N TYR A 194 0.55 15.30 -7.85
CA TYR A 194 1.52 14.85 -6.85
C TYR A 194 2.79 14.45 -7.61
N ALA A 195 3.83 15.21 -7.40
CA ALA A 195 5.16 14.87 -7.87
C ALA A 195 5.96 14.51 -6.62
N THR A 196 6.60 13.36 -6.63
CA THR A 196 7.69 13.11 -5.68
C THR A 196 8.60 14.32 -5.71
N PRO A 197 8.86 14.97 -4.59
CA PRO A 197 9.63 16.20 -4.59
C PRO A 197 11.07 15.89 -5.01
N THR A 198 11.36 16.07 -6.30
CA THR A 198 12.74 16.25 -6.74
C THR A 198 13.17 17.61 -6.22
N THR A 199 13.93 17.63 -5.16
CA THR A 199 14.46 18.84 -4.53
C THR A 199 15.40 19.57 -5.50
N ARG A 200 14.86 20.46 -6.34
CA ARG A 200 15.68 21.52 -6.91
C ARG A 200 15.99 22.51 -5.78
N ILE A 201 17.08 22.24 -5.08
CA ILE A 201 17.64 23.15 -4.08
C ILE A 201 18.08 24.42 -4.83
N THR A 202 17.33 25.49 -4.70
CA THR A 202 17.74 26.78 -5.27
C THR A 202 18.93 27.30 -4.47
N ARG A 203 19.90 27.93 -5.17
CA ARG A 203 21.17 28.45 -4.61
C ARG A 203 20.98 29.30 -3.34
N ARG A 204 19.83 29.94 -3.18
CA ARG A 204 19.46 30.73 -1.98
C ARG A 204 19.19 29.85 -0.76
N VAL A 205 18.58 28.66 -0.93
CA VAL A 205 18.32 27.73 0.18
C VAL A 205 19.64 27.12 0.67
N VAL A 206 20.60 26.87 -0.23
CA VAL A 206 21.93 26.36 0.11
C VAL A 206 22.71 27.39 0.97
N VAL A 207 22.71 28.65 0.58
CA VAL A 207 23.45 29.70 1.32
C VAL A 207 22.85 29.95 2.69
N THR A 208 21.50 30.00 2.80
CA THR A 208 20.83 30.16 4.10
C THR A 208 21.00 28.90 4.95
N GLY A 209 20.96 27.72 4.35
CA GLY A 209 21.16 26.43 5.04
C GLY A 209 22.61 26.26 5.55
N VAL A 210 23.61 26.70 4.79
CA VAL A 210 25.03 26.67 5.19
C VAL A 210 25.28 27.65 6.35
N LEU A 211 24.68 28.83 6.35
CA LEU A 211 24.79 29.79 7.46
C LEU A 211 24.12 29.25 8.74
N ILE A 212 22.94 28.66 8.63
CA ILE A 212 22.24 28.03 9.75
C ILE A 212 23.00 26.80 10.24
N ALA A 213 23.54 25.97 9.33
CA ALA A 213 24.35 24.81 9.69
C ALA A 213 25.68 25.19 10.36
N PHE A 214 26.30 26.31 9.97
CA PHE A 214 27.52 26.82 10.59
C PHE A 214 27.26 27.32 12.02
N VAL A 215 26.16 28.06 12.22
CA VAL A 215 25.74 28.53 13.56
C VAL A 215 25.31 27.36 14.46
N LEU A 216 24.56 26.38 13.93
CA LEU A 216 24.22 25.15 14.64
C LEU A 216 25.43 24.24 14.91
N GLY A 217 26.39 24.18 14.00
CA GLY A 217 27.63 23.38 14.16
C GLY A 217 28.52 23.91 15.31
N LEU A 218 28.57 25.23 15.54
CA LEU A 218 29.25 25.83 16.69
C LEU A 218 28.54 25.55 18.03
N LEU A 219 27.22 25.28 18.01
CA LEU A 219 26.45 24.97 19.20
C LEU A 219 26.46 23.48 19.57
N ILE A 220 26.66 22.61 18.57
CA ILE A 220 26.63 21.15 18.74
C ILE A 220 27.95 20.62 19.29
N SER A 221 29.07 21.35 19.14
CA SER A 221 30.38 20.88 19.61
C SER A 221 30.51 20.70 21.12
N SER A 222 29.59 21.29 21.92
CA SER A 222 29.58 21.14 23.39
C SER A 222 28.54 20.17 23.97
N SER A 223 27.65 19.59 23.12
CA SER A 223 26.58 18.73 23.60
C SER A 223 26.54 17.33 22.92
N ILE A 224 27.61 16.97 22.21
CA ILE A 224 27.69 15.70 21.45
C ILE A 224 27.62 14.45 22.36
N GLY A 225 27.95 14.54 23.64
CA GLY A 225 27.91 13.40 24.55
C GLY A 225 26.50 12.90 24.95
N LEU A 226 25.46 13.75 24.86
CA LEU A 226 24.12 13.38 25.30
C LEU A 226 23.19 12.96 24.12
N ILE A 227 23.47 13.43 22.90
CA ILE A 227 22.65 13.18 21.72
C ILE A 227 23.01 11.83 21.07
N THR A 228 24.26 11.37 21.21
CA THR A 228 24.68 10.07 20.68
C THR A 228 24.05 8.86 21.38
N ALA A 229 23.55 9.04 22.61
CA ALA A 229 22.87 7.95 23.34
C ALA A 229 21.39 7.77 22.89
N LEU A 230 20.76 8.80 22.31
CA LEU A 230 19.35 8.74 21.86
C LEU A 230 19.22 8.46 20.37
N ALA A 231 20.28 8.56 19.59
CA ALA A 231 20.30 8.36 18.13
C ALA A 231 20.77 6.96 17.71
N GLN A 232 20.97 6.04 18.63
CA GLN A 232 21.33 4.68 18.27
C GLN A 232 20.10 3.92 17.73
N GLY A 233 19.87 4.06 16.45
CA GLY A 233 19.39 2.93 15.67
C GLY A 233 17.92 2.90 15.27
N VAL A 234 17.08 3.92 15.54
CA VAL A 234 15.65 3.76 15.23
C VAL A 234 15.18 4.56 14.00
N CYS A 235 15.82 5.67 13.65
CA CYS A 235 15.37 6.51 12.54
C CYS A 235 16.49 6.81 11.54
N ALA A 236 16.26 6.45 10.30
CA ALA A 236 17.12 6.83 9.17
C ALA A 236 16.43 7.87 8.29
N ILE A 237 17.23 8.69 7.60
CA ILE A 237 16.76 9.78 6.75
C ILE A 237 16.77 9.34 5.29
N GLY A 238 15.70 9.65 4.55
CA GLY A 238 15.65 9.35 3.12
C GLY A 238 14.25 9.28 2.55
N SER A 239 14.15 8.79 1.32
CA SER A 239 12.90 8.49 0.64
C SER A 239 13.04 7.18 -0.12
N ILE A 240 12.19 6.21 0.17
CA ILE A 240 12.17 4.90 -0.48
C ILE A 240 10.80 4.58 -1.04
N GLN A 241 10.82 3.75 -2.08
CA GLN A 241 9.63 3.13 -2.66
C GLN A 241 9.61 1.66 -2.23
N ASP A 242 8.54 1.26 -1.62
CA ASP A 242 8.24 -0.11 -1.21
C ASP A 242 7.05 -0.61 -2.03
N GLY A 243 7.04 -1.85 -2.48
CA GLY A 243 5.94 -2.35 -3.28
C GLY A 243 6.02 -3.84 -3.58
N GLY A 244 4.98 -4.36 -4.21
CA GLY A 244 4.90 -5.78 -4.59
C GLY A 244 3.65 -6.46 -4.06
N SER A 245 3.78 -7.45 -3.20
CA SER A 245 2.68 -8.26 -2.67
C SER A 245 1.43 -7.46 -2.31
N THR A 246 0.30 -7.81 -2.92
CA THR A 246 -1.00 -7.21 -2.59
C THR A 246 -1.50 -7.67 -1.23
N SER A 247 -1.15 -8.87 -0.81
CA SER A 247 -1.54 -9.45 0.48
C SER A 247 -0.79 -8.79 1.65
N PHE A 248 0.45 -8.35 1.43
CA PHE A 248 1.24 -7.65 2.43
C PHE A 248 1.04 -6.13 2.44
N TYR A 249 0.45 -5.57 1.38
CA TYR A 249 0.33 -4.12 1.18
C TYR A 249 -0.23 -3.35 2.38
N ILE A 250 -1.34 -3.83 2.97
CA ILE A 250 -1.98 -3.13 4.10
C ILE A 250 -1.08 -3.12 5.33
N ALA A 251 -0.37 -4.22 5.60
CA ALA A 251 0.59 -4.29 6.71
C ALA A 251 1.78 -3.37 6.45
N ALA A 252 2.43 -3.46 5.29
CA ALA A 252 3.55 -2.61 4.90
C ALA A 252 3.19 -1.11 4.98
N TYR A 253 1.99 -0.75 4.49
CA TYR A 253 1.50 0.62 4.54
C TYR A 253 1.31 1.13 5.98
N LYS A 254 0.73 0.31 6.86
CA LYS A 254 0.58 0.65 8.29
C LYS A 254 1.93 0.83 8.97
N GLU A 255 2.85 -0.09 8.75
CA GLU A 255 4.19 -0.02 9.32
C GLU A 255 4.96 1.19 8.79
N ALA A 256 4.83 1.53 7.50
CA ALA A 256 5.41 2.73 6.93
C ALA A 256 4.87 4.01 7.56
N GLN A 257 3.56 4.07 7.82
CA GLN A 257 2.93 5.20 8.51
C GLN A 257 3.42 5.30 9.96
N GLN A 258 3.50 4.18 10.68
CA GLN A 258 3.96 4.15 12.06
C GLN A 258 5.44 4.53 12.17
N TYR A 259 6.30 3.98 11.29
CA TYR A 259 7.70 4.35 11.21
C TYR A 259 7.88 5.85 10.95
N SER A 260 7.11 6.41 10.01
CA SER A 260 7.13 7.84 9.71
C SER A 260 6.62 8.73 10.86
N ASN A 261 5.78 8.19 11.75
CA ASN A 261 5.30 8.89 12.95
C ASN A 261 6.32 8.87 14.09
N ILE A 262 7.06 7.77 14.25
CA ILE A 262 8.14 7.64 15.24
C ILE A 262 9.34 8.47 14.82
N CYS A 263 9.69 8.43 13.55
CA CYS A 263 10.72 9.26 12.96
C CYS A 263 10.14 10.66 12.63
N PRO A 264 10.90 11.75 12.80
CA PRO A 264 10.41 13.07 12.43
C PRO A 264 9.92 13.04 10.98
N SER A 265 8.63 13.27 10.79
CA SER A 265 7.82 12.93 9.59
C SER A 265 8.25 13.58 8.27
N GLN A 266 9.31 14.37 8.27
CA GLN A 266 9.86 14.98 7.06
C GLN A 266 11.20 14.38 6.65
N LEU A 267 11.79 13.54 7.46
CA LEU A 267 13.12 12.98 7.25
C LEU A 267 13.10 11.56 6.71
N ALA A 268 12.08 10.76 7.06
CA ALA A 268 11.85 9.42 6.54
C ALA A 268 10.55 9.37 5.73
N ARG A 269 10.64 9.09 4.44
CA ARG A 269 9.49 8.97 3.54
C ARG A 269 9.46 7.58 2.92
N ILE A 270 8.41 6.85 3.17
CA ILE A 270 8.21 5.51 2.64
C ILE A 270 6.89 5.54 1.86
N ALA A 271 6.98 5.41 0.55
CA ALA A 271 5.81 5.28 -0.31
C ALA A 271 5.59 3.80 -0.58
N VAL A 272 4.41 3.30 -0.22
CA VAL A 272 4.06 1.89 -0.39
C VAL A 272 3.07 1.75 -1.54
N SER A 273 3.37 0.85 -2.47
CA SER A 273 2.53 0.52 -3.62
C SER A 273 2.11 -0.94 -3.61
N SER A 274 1.04 -1.25 -4.32
CA SER A 274 0.47 -2.60 -4.42
C SER A 274 0.41 -3.01 -5.90
N ASN A 275 1.21 -4.02 -6.27
CA ASN A 275 1.21 -4.57 -7.63
C ASN A 275 0.95 -6.09 -7.56
N SER A 276 2.00 -6.87 -7.64
CA SER A 276 2.02 -8.30 -7.34
C SER A 276 3.44 -8.66 -6.89
N SER A 277 3.61 -9.82 -6.28
CA SER A 277 4.92 -10.28 -5.80
C SER A 277 5.95 -10.31 -6.94
N GLY A 278 5.61 -10.88 -8.10
CA GLY A 278 6.52 -10.94 -9.24
C GLY A 278 6.80 -9.58 -9.88
N GLU A 279 5.81 -8.70 -9.95
CA GLU A 279 6.00 -7.34 -10.46
C GLU A 279 6.89 -6.52 -9.53
N GLY A 280 6.72 -6.65 -8.21
CA GLY A 280 7.58 -6.02 -7.22
C GLY A 280 9.05 -6.42 -7.39
N LEU A 281 9.33 -7.72 -7.55
CA LEU A 281 10.69 -8.22 -7.79
C LEU A 281 11.30 -7.65 -9.07
N LEU A 282 10.54 -7.54 -10.15
CA LEU A 282 10.97 -6.92 -11.40
C LEU A 282 11.23 -5.42 -11.25
N GLN A 283 10.39 -4.71 -10.50
CA GLN A 283 10.55 -3.28 -10.25
C GLN A 283 11.77 -2.97 -9.36
N LEU A 284 12.09 -3.85 -8.42
CA LEU A 284 13.33 -3.79 -7.65
C LEU A 284 14.53 -4.02 -8.55
N GLU A 285 14.50 -5.01 -9.45
CA GLU A 285 15.58 -5.28 -10.43
C GLU A 285 15.85 -4.08 -11.32
N ASN A 286 14.80 -3.39 -11.75
CA ASN A 286 14.89 -2.18 -12.58
C ASN A 286 15.19 -0.90 -11.78
N GLY A 287 15.40 -1.00 -10.47
CA GLY A 287 15.70 0.14 -9.60
C GLY A 287 14.54 1.10 -9.33
N THR A 288 13.32 0.72 -9.69
CA THR A 288 12.10 1.53 -9.44
C THR A 288 11.68 1.46 -7.97
N LEU A 289 11.89 0.33 -7.33
CA LEU A 289 11.68 0.11 -5.90
C LEU A 289 13.02 -0.03 -5.18
N GLN A 290 13.05 0.32 -3.90
CA GLN A 290 14.12 -0.01 -2.97
C GLN A 290 13.81 -1.27 -2.18
N ILE A 291 12.52 -1.58 -2.01
CA ILE A 291 12.02 -2.79 -1.35
C ILE A 291 10.98 -3.44 -2.24
N ALA A 292 11.10 -4.75 -2.44
CA ALA A 292 10.08 -5.57 -3.08
C ALA A 292 9.50 -6.58 -2.08
N ASN A 293 8.21 -6.45 -1.80
CA ASN A 293 7.46 -7.38 -0.94
C ASN A 293 7.01 -8.59 -1.76
N SER A 294 7.31 -9.80 -1.30
CA SER A 294 7.03 -10.99 -2.08
C SER A 294 6.96 -12.27 -1.24
N GLU A 295 5.98 -13.10 -1.49
CA GLU A 295 5.93 -14.49 -1.04
C GLU A 295 6.64 -15.45 -2.03
N LEU A 296 7.12 -14.91 -3.15
CA LEU A 296 7.92 -15.66 -4.12
C LEU A 296 9.40 -15.53 -3.81
N ALA A 297 10.15 -16.60 -4.05
CA ALA A 297 11.59 -16.49 -4.12
C ALA A 297 12.00 -15.61 -5.30
N SER A 298 12.94 -14.68 -5.06
CA SER A 298 13.45 -13.86 -6.16
C SER A 298 14.27 -14.69 -7.15
N PRO A 299 14.02 -14.54 -8.46
CA PRO A 299 14.86 -15.12 -9.49
C PRO A 299 16.16 -14.34 -9.73
N TYR A 300 16.34 -13.19 -9.11
CA TYR A 300 17.47 -12.28 -9.34
C TYR A 300 18.54 -12.46 -8.27
N ALA A 301 19.73 -12.86 -8.67
CA ALA A 301 20.85 -13.16 -7.77
C ALA A 301 21.44 -11.93 -7.04
N ASN A 302 21.18 -10.73 -7.58
CA ASN A 302 21.63 -9.44 -7.03
C ASN A 302 20.65 -8.85 -6.00
N GLN A 303 19.57 -9.55 -5.68
CA GLN A 303 18.63 -9.16 -4.65
C GLN A 303 18.94 -9.86 -3.32
N ALA A 304 18.92 -9.09 -2.24
CA ALA A 304 19.12 -9.59 -0.88
C ALA A 304 17.78 -9.96 -0.24
N ASP A 305 17.69 -11.15 0.34
CA ASP A 305 16.49 -11.66 0.99
C ASP A 305 16.42 -11.20 2.45
N ASN A 306 15.35 -10.51 2.80
CA ASN A 306 15.02 -10.14 4.17
C ASN A 306 13.67 -10.75 4.55
N ARG A 307 13.67 -11.91 5.18
CA ARG A 307 12.46 -12.53 5.71
C ARG A 307 11.93 -11.72 6.87
N VAL A 308 10.65 -11.32 6.79
CA VAL A 308 10.05 -10.42 7.79
C VAL A 308 8.99 -11.08 8.64
N GLY A 309 8.34 -12.13 8.15
CA GLY A 309 7.31 -12.85 8.86
C GLY A 309 6.74 -13.99 8.06
N VAL A 310 5.71 -14.61 8.61
CA VAL A 310 4.86 -15.59 7.91
C VAL A 310 3.50 -14.95 7.70
N ILE A 311 2.99 -15.01 6.47
CA ILE A 311 1.66 -14.54 6.08
C ILE A 311 0.72 -15.73 5.92
N LEU A 312 -0.50 -15.61 6.46
CA LEU A 312 -1.53 -16.63 6.39
C LEU A 312 -2.49 -16.32 5.24
N PHE A 313 -2.88 -17.37 4.54
CA PHE A 313 -3.91 -17.32 3.51
C PHE A 313 -5.11 -18.17 3.89
N ALA A 314 -6.24 -17.93 3.25
CA ALA A 314 -7.48 -18.63 3.48
C ALA A 314 -8.10 -19.13 2.18
N LEU A 315 -8.68 -20.33 2.22
CA LEU A 315 -9.64 -20.79 1.23
C LEU A 315 -11.03 -20.29 1.67
N ILE A 316 -11.80 -19.73 0.75
CA ILE A 316 -13.07 -19.09 1.04
C ILE A 316 -14.17 -19.55 0.08
N ILE A 317 -15.40 -19.65 0.59
CA ILE A 317 -16.60 -19.94 -0.21
C ILE A 317 -17.70 -18.93 0.02
N ASN A 318 -18.62 -18.86 -0.93
CA ASN A 318 -19.82 -18.03 -0.80
C ASN A 318 -20.72 -18.55 0.34
N LYS A 319 -20.84 -17.78 1.41
CA LYS A 319 -21.55 -18.15 2.65
C LYS A 319 -23.05 -18.34 2.46
N ALA A 320 -23.65 -17.58 1.53
CA ALA A 320 -25.10 -17.60 1.33
C ALA A 320 -25.59 -18.84 0.57
N SER A 321 -24.71 -19.48 -0.19
CA SER A 321 -25.10 -20.54 -1.12
C SER A 321 -24.49 -21.94 -0.82
N VAL A 322 -23.48 -22.00 0.05
CA VAL A 322 -22.76 -23.25 0.38
C VAL A 322 -22.49 -23.31 1.88
N ASN A 323 -22.84 -24.43 2.49
CA ASN A 323 -22.64 -24.70 3.92
C ASN A 323 -21.62 -25.81 4.12
N VAL A 324 -20.34 -25.50 3.87
CA VAL A 324 -19.18 -26.38 4.08
C VAL A 324 -18.24 -25.67 5.02
N SER A 325 -17.69 -26.36 6.02
CA SER A 325 -16.72 -25.80 6.96
C SER A 325 -15.28 -26.25 6.74
N SER A 326 -15.10 -27.41 6.11
CA SER A 326 -13.77 -27.98 5.89
C SER A 326 -13.73 -28.76 4.57
N LEU A 327 -12.59 -28.69 3.90
CA LEU A 327 -12.26 -29.56 2.75
C LEU A 327 -10.90 -30.21 3.00
N THR A 328 -10.74 -31.45 2.55
CA THR A 328 -9.42 -32.07 2.51
C THR A 328 -8.61 -31.54 1.32
N THR A 329 -7.30 -31.62 1.41
CA THR A 329 -6.40 -31.26 0.31
C THR A 329 -6.77 -32.02 -0.98
N ALA A 330 -7.11 -33.29 -0.91
CA ALA A 330 -7.56 -34.07 -2.05
C ALA A 330 -8.84 -33.51 -2.69
N GLN A 331 -9.84 -33.17 -1.88
CA GLN A 331 -11.07 -32.53 -2.38
C GLN A 331 -10.81 -31.17 -3.05
N ILE A 332 -9.92 -30.37 -2.47
CA ILE A 332 -9.52 -29.09 -3.08
C ILE A 332 -8.83 -29.34 -4.43
N GLN A 333 -7.96 -30.33 -4.51
CA GLN A 333 -7.30 -30.74 -5.76
C GLN A 333 -8.31 -31.20 -6.81
N ASP A 334 -9.31 -32.00 -6.42
CA ASP A 334 -10.37 -32.47 -7.31
C ASP A 334 -11.28 -31.35 -7.81
N ILE A 335 -11.53 -30.34 -6.98
CA ILE A 335 -12.24 -29.12 -7.37
C ILE A 335 -11.42 -28.33 -8.40
N TYR A 336 -10.13 -28.08 -8.13
CA TYR A 336 -9.29 -27.25 -8.98
C TYR A 336 -8.74 -27.96 -10.22
N ASN A 337 -8.81 -29.30 -10.29
CA ASN A 337 -8.52 -30.06 -11.50
C ASN A 337 -9.78 -30.36 -12.35
N GLY A 338 -10.97 -29.99 -11.88
CA GLY A 338 -12.25 -30.15 -12.57
C GLY A 338 -12.90 -31.52 -12.44
N SER A 339 -12.37 -32.42 -11.60
CA SER A 339 -13.02 -33.69 -11.26
C SER A 339 -14.32 -33.44 -10.50
N ASP A 340 -14.33 -32.45 -9.63
CA ASP A 340 -15.46 -32.05 -8.83
C ASP A 340 -16.00 -30.69 -9.31
N THR A 341 -17.17 -30.69 -9.92
CA THR A 341 -17.78 -29.50 -10.54
C THR A 341 -19.06 -29.01 -9.85
N SER A 342 -19.53 -29.71 -8.82
CA SER A 342 -20.78 -29.38 -8.11
C SER A 342 -20.60 -29.45 -6.60
N TRP A 343 -21.20 -28.52 -5.88
CA TRP A 343 -21.19 -28.52 -4.42
C TRP A 343 -22.00 -29.66 -3.80
N LYS A 344 -22.91 -30.29 -4.58
CA LYS A 344 -23.82 -31.32 -4.07
C LYS A 344 -23.14 -32.46 -3.32
N GLN A 345 -21.91 -32.79 -3.67
CA GLN A 345 -21.14 -33.87 -3.02
C GLN A 345 -20.57 -33.47 -1.64
N PHE A 346 -20.41 -32.16 -1.39
CA PHE A 346 -19.90 -31.60 -0.15
C PHE A 346 -21.00 -31.06 0.73
N ASP A 347 -22.04 -30.51 0.10
CA ASP A 347 -23.26 -30.00 0.71
C ASP A 347 -24.47 -30.51 -0.06
N PRO A 348 -25.18 -31.52 0.45
CA PRO A 348 -26.34 -32.11 -0.23
C PRO A 348 -27.48 -31.11 -0.55
N ASN A 349 -27.51 -29.97 0.17
CA ASN A 349 -28.47 -28.91 -0.05
C ASN A 349 -28.08 -27.91 -1.12
N ALA A 350 -26.78 -27.86 -1.49
CA ALA A 350 -26.23 -26.96 -2.49
C ALA A 350 -26.09 -27.64 -3.87
N ASN A 351 -27.21 -27.78 -4.58
CA ASN A 351 -27.20 -28.34 -5.93
C ASN A 351 -26.84 -27.27 -6.97
N ILE A 352 -25.66 -26.70 -6.86
CA ILE A 352 -25.13 -25.61 -7.70
C ILE A 352 -23.72 -25.96 -8.20
N PRO A 353 -23.31 -25.44 -9.38
CA PRO A 353 -21.96 -25.63 -9.87
C PRO A 353 -20.93 -24.88 -9.01
N ILE A 354 -19.73 -25.43 -8.94
CA ILE A 354 -18.57 -24.79 -8.35
C ILE A 354 -18.04 -23.76 -9.34
N LYS A 355 -17.80 -22.53 -8.88
CA LYS A 355 -17.18 -21.45 -9.65
C LYS A 355 -15.87 -21.05 -9.01
N LEU A 356 -14.79 -21.12 -9.77
CA LEU A 356 -13.44 -20.93 -9.28
C LEU A 356 -13.00 -19.49 -9.50
N PHE A 357 -12.52 -18.87 -8.42
CA PHE A 357 -11.86 -17.57 -8.44
C PHE A 357 -10.43 -17.73 -7.96
N GLY A 358 -9.51 -17.04 -8.60
CA GLY A 358 -8.09 -17.12 -8.29
C GLY A 358 -7.40 -15.81 -8.53
N ARG A 359 -6.07 -15.83 -8.55
CA ARG A 359 -5.22 -14.66 -8.69
C ARG A 359 -4.50 -14.68 -10.03
N GLN A 360 -4.06 -13.52 -10.48
CA GLN A 360 -3.24 -13.41 -11.70
C GLN A 360 -1.86 -14.02 -11.52
N GLY A 361 -1.24 -14.43 -12.63
CA GLY A 361 -0.09 -15.32 -12.71
C GLY A 361 1.19 -14.97 -11.95
N THR A 362 1.41 -13.69 -11.56
CA THR A 362 2.58 -13.26 -10.78
C THR A 362 2.27 -13.04 -9.27
N SER A 363 1.11 -13.52 -8.82
CA SER A 363 0.69 -13.47 -7.43
C SER A 363 1.42 -14.51 -6.58
N GLY A 364 2.03 -14.07 -5.48
CA GLY A 364 2.63 -14.96 -4.49
C GLY A 364 1.59 -15.82 -3.76
N THR A 365 0.40 -15.28 -3.49
CA THR A 365 -0.74 -16.04 -2.94
C THR A 365 -1.12 -17.19 -3.85
N GLN A 366 -1.21 -16.97 -5.18
CA GLN A 366 -1.47 -18.04 -6.14
C GLN A 366 -0.37 -19.09 -6.15
N ALA A 367 0.88 -18.66 -6.19
CA ALA A 367 2.00 -19.60 -6.19
C ALA A 367 2.03 -20.45 -4.91
N SER A 368 1.74 -19.86 -3.76
CA SER A 368 1.62 -20.58 -2.48
C SER A 368 0.46 -21.56 -2.48
N PHE A 369 -0.69 -21.18 -3.04
CA PHE A 369 -1.84 -22.08 -3.20
C PHE A 369 -1.49 -23.29 -4.08
N VAL A 370 -0.90 -23.04 -5.25
CA VAL A 370 -0.48 -24.09 -6.19
C VAL A 370 0.53 -25.04 -5.56
N LYS A 371 1.56 -24.49 -4.91
CA LYS A 371 2.65 -25.29 -4.33
C LYS A 371 2.21 -26.06 -3.10
N TYR A 372 1.54 -25.44 -2.14
CA TYR A 372 1.33 -25.99 -0.80
C TYR A 372 -0.06 -26.60 -0.58
N VAL A 373 -1.06 -26.23 -1.39
CA VAL A 373 -2.41 -26.79 -1.32
C VAL A 373 -2.67 -27.76 -2.47
N LEU A 374 -2.39 -27.33 -3.71
CA LEU A 374 -2.58 -28.21 -4.86
C LEU A 374 -1.44 -29.22 -5.03
N ASN A 375 -0.30 -29.00 -4.38
CA ASN A 375 0.92 -29.81 -4.54
C ASN A 375 1.31 -29.97 -6.03
N ALA A 376 1.27 -28.85 -6.75
CA ALA A 376 1.50 -28.78 -8.20
C ALA A 376 2.58 -27.74 -8.52
N SER A 377 3.12 -27.80 -9.74
CA SER A 377 4.08 -26.81 -10.25
C SER A 377 3.43 -25.62 -10.92
N GLN A 378 2.18 -25.77 -11.36
CA GLN A 378 1.39 -24.72 -12.00
C GLN A 378 -0.11 -24.94 -11.75
N MET A 379 -0.90 -23.90 -11.95
CA MET A 379 -2.36 -23.98 -11.87
C MET A 379 -2.87 -24.96 -12.96
N PRO A 380 -3.79 -25.88 -12.63
CA PRO A 380 -4.37 -26.77 -13.62
C PRO A 380 -5.05 -26.00 -14.76
N GLY A 381 -4.69 -26.33 -16.01
CA GLY A 381 -5.18 -25.62 -17.20
C GLY A 381 -6.50 -26.14 -17.77
N ASN A 382 -7.07 -27.20 -17.19
CA ASN A 382 -8.29 -27.86 -17.67
C ASN A 382 -9.59 -27.32 -17.06
N VAL A 383 -9.51 -26.32 -16.20
CA VAL A 383 -10.65 -25.66 -15.55
C VAL A 383 -10.60 -24.16 -15.79
N GLN A 384 -11.79 -23.57 -15.88
CA GLN A 384 -11.89 -22.12 -15.98
C GLN A 384 -11.85 -21.51 -14.57
N ILE A 385 -10.77 -20.77 -14.28
CA ILE A 385 -10.61 -19.99 -13.06
C ILE A 385 -10.70 -18.51 -13.46
N THR A 386 -11.57 -17.76 -12.81
CA THR A 386 -11.66 -16.31 -13.02
C THR A 386 -10.54 -15.64 -12.25
N PRO A 387 -9.58 -14.97 -12.93
CA PRO A 387 -8.46 -14.32 -12.27
C PRO A 387 -8.83 -12.95 -11.76
N GLU A 388 -8.41 -12.64 -10.53
CA GLU A 388 -8.58 -11.34 -9.88
C GLU A 388 -7.21 -10.70 -9.57
N GLY A 389 -7.19 -9.37 -9.54
CA GLY A 389 -5.95 -8.60 -9.37
C GLY A 389 -5.41 -8.62 -7.93
N SER A 390 -6.28 -8.78 -6.93
CA SER A 390 -5.92 -8.70 -5.51
C SER A 390 -6.72 -9.69 -4.65
N SER A 391 -6.34 -9.87 -3.39
CA SER A 391 -7.06 -10.74 -2.45
C SER A 391 -8.46 -10.20 -2.14
N ASP A 392 -8.63 -8.91 -1.96
CA ASP A 392 -9.92 -8.27 -1.70
C ASP A 392 -10.88 -8.41 -2.90
N GLU A 393 -10.37 -8.39 -4.14
CA GLU A 393 -11.16 -8.66 -5.34
C GLU A 393 -11.66 -10.11 -5.39
N VAL A 394 -10.81 -11.10 -5.04
CA VAL A 394 -11.25 -12.50 -4.90
C VAL A 394 -12.34 -12.62 -3.85
N VAL A 395 -12.14 -12.01 -2.67
CA VAL A 395 -13.14 -12.03 -1.59
C VAL A 395 -14.48 -11.44 -2.05
N ASN A 396 -14.46 -10.30 -2.75
CA ASN A 396 -15.67 -9.66 -3.28
C ASN A 396 -16.36 -10.54 -4.35
N ALA A 397 -15.58 -11.16 -5.24
CA ALA A 397 -16.11 -12.05 -6.27
C ALA A 397 -16.77 -13.28 -5.65
N VAL A 398 -16.14 -13.91 -4.65
CA VAL A 398 -16.69 -15.04 -3.91
C VAL A 398 -17.93 -14.64 -3.13
N ALA A 399 -17.90 -13.49 -2.43
CA ALA A 399 -19.03 -13.01 -1.63
C ALA A 399 -20.32 -12.79 -2.47
N THR A 400 -20.15 -12.37 -3.71
CA THR A 400 -21.29 -11.98 -4.59
C THR A 400 -21.71 -13.08 -5.56
N THR A 401 -20.94 -14.17 -5.70
CA THR A 401 -21.21 -15.22 -6.69
C THR A 401 -21.66 -16.51 -6.02
N PRO A 402 -22.92 -16.96 -6.22
CA PRO A 402 -23.38 -18.25 -5.71
C PRO A 402 -22.55 -19.42 -6.25
N GLY A 403 -22.16 -20.33 -5.35
CA GLY A 403 -21.33 -21.47 -5.66
C GLY A 403 -19.83 -21.17 -5.83
N ALA A 404 -19.40 -19.95 -5.52
CA ALA A 404 -18.01 -19.55 -5.64
C ALA A 404 -17.11 -20.15 -4.56
N ILE A 405 -15.90 -20.50 -4.94
CA ILE A 405 -14.75 -20.79 -4.10
C ILE A 405 -13.54 -20.03 -4.63
N GLY A 406 -12.70 -19.53 -3.73
CA GLY A 406 -11.49 -18.80 -4.06
C GLY A 406 -10.50 -18.83 -2.90
N TYR A 407 -9.35 -18.23 -3.08
CA TYR A 407 -8.31 -18.10 -2.04
C TYR A 407 -7.81 -16.66 -1.96
N ALA A 408 -7.53 -16.22 -0.75
CA ALA A 408 -7.18 -14.84 -0.47
C ALA A 408 -6.26 -14.72 0.75
N ASP A 409 -5.79 -13.52 1.04
CA ASP A 409 -5.21 -13.18 2.33
C ASP A 409 -6.22 -13.43 3.46
N TYR A 410 -5.70 -13.94 4.58
CA TYR A 410 -6.57 -14.30 5.72
C TYR A 410 -7.26 -13.08 6.34
N ALA A 411 -6.59 -11.92 6.39
CA ALA A 411 -7.20 -10.71 6.95
C ALA A 411 -8.40 -10.24 6.11
N ASP A 412 -8.26 -10.24 4.79
CA ASP A 412 -9.34 -9.87 3.88
C ASP A 412 -10.53 -10.86 4.01
N ALA A 413 -10.23 -12.14 4.10
CA ALA A 413 -11.24 -13.18 4.29
C ALA A 413 -12.02 -13.03 5.61
N VAL A 414 -11.34 -12.76 6.71
CA VAL A 414 -11.96 -12.57 8.04
C VAL A 414 -12.79 -11.28 8.07
N ASN A 415 -12.31 -10.19 7.48
CA ASN A 415 -13.04 -8.94 7.40
C ASN A 415 -14.36 -9.08 6.64
N ALA A 416 -14.44 -10.03 5.71
CA ALA A 416 -15.62 -10.34 4.93
C ALA A 416 -16.45 -11.53 5.47
N SER A 417 -16.21 -11.99 6.70
CA SER A 417 -16.87 -13.18 7.32
C SER A 417 -18.40 -13.14 7.42
N GLY A 418 -18.98 -11.96 7.19
CA GLY A 418 -20.42 -11.81 6.97
C GLY A 418 -20.92 -12.43 5.66
N SER A 419 -20.10 -12.45 4.62
CA SER A 419 -20.47 -12.82 3.24
C SER A 419 -19.72 -14.03 2.71
N VAL A 420 -18.55 -14.35 3.26
CA VAL A 420 -17.77 -15.54 2.93
C VAL A 420 -17.58 -16.43 4.14
N THR A 421 -17.41 -17.74 3.91
CA THR A 421 -16.97 -18.69 4.91
C THR A 421 -15.50 -19.03 4.66
N VAL A 422 -14.67 -18.86 5.68
CA VAL A 422 -13.29 -19.34 5.69
C VAL A 422 -13.31 -20.84 5.95
N LEU A 423 -12.73 -21.62 5.06
CA LEU A 423 -12.68 -23.07 5.18
C LEU A 423 -11.45 -23.54 5.97
N GLU A 424 -11.64 -24.57 6.74
CA GLU A 424 -10.55 -25.39 7.25
C GLU A 424 -9.97 -26.28 6.13
N ILE A 425 -8.68 -26.48 6.12
CA ILE A 425 -8.01 -27.44 5.24
C ILE A 425 -7.58 -28.64 6.09
N ASN A 426 -8.05 -29.84 5.75
CA ASN A 426 -7.81 -31.06 6.53
C ASN A 426 -8.23 -30.93 8.01
N GLN A 427 -9.34 -30.25 8.28
CA GLN A 427 -9.84 -29.94 9.63
C GLN A 427 -8.91 -29.00 10.43
N ALA A 428 -7.96 -28.35 9.79
CA ALA A 428 -7.13 -27.32 10.39
C ALA A 428 -7.59 -25.93 9.95
N ALA A 429 -7.93 -25.08 10.91
CA ALA A 429 -8.28 -23.69 10.67
C ALA A 429 -7.01 -22.84 10.40
N PRO A 430 -7.09 -21.73 9.64
CA PRO A 430 -5.98 -20.81 9.40
C PRO A 430 -5.66 -20.00 10.65
N THR A 431 -5.03 -20.62 11.61
CA THR A 431 -4.62 -19.98 12.87
C THR A 431 -3.10 -20.08 13.05
N PRO A 432 -2.47 -19.07 13.69
CA PRO A 432 -1.04 -19.10 13.98
C PRO A 432 -0.61 -20.41 14.66
N ALA A 433 -1.35 -20.87 15.65
CA ALA A 433 -1.03 -22.08 16.39
C ALA A 433 -1.05 -23.36 15.53
N LEU A 434 -1.89 -23.45 14.51
CA LEU A 434 -1.95 -24.61 13.62
C LEU A 434 -0.91 -24.52 12.48
N VAL A 435 -0.55 -23.31 12.08
CA VAL A 435 0.58 -23.05 11.15
C VAL A 435 1.90 -23.43 11.83
N GLU A 436 2.14 -22.97 13.05
CA GLU A 436 3.35 -23.26 13.83
C GLU A 436 3.54 -24.78 14.09
N LYS A 437 2.45 -25.52 14.16
CA LYS A 437 2.47 -27.00 14.27
C LYS A 437 2.60 -27.71 12.93
N GLY A 438 2.59 -26.97 11.80
CA GLY A 438 2.59 -27.56 10.46
C GLY A 438 1.29 -28.26 10.07
N ALA A 439 0.18 -28.00 10.80
CA ALA A 439 -1.11 -28.64 10.54
C ALA A 439 -1.91 -27.91 9.45
N TYR A 440 -1.79 -26.59 9.35
CA TYR A 440 -2.41 -25.78 8.31
C TYR A 440 -1.39 -25.50 7.19
N PRO A 441 -1.65 -25.90 5.92
CA PRO A 441 -0.63 -25.86 4.87
C PRO A 441 -0.57 -24.55 4.09
N PHE A 442 -1.59 -23.67 4.17
CA PHE A 442 -1.72 -22.53 3.26
C PHE A 442 -1.22 -21.23 3.90
N TRP A 443 0.07 -21.03 3.83
CA TRP A 443 0.79 -19.86 4.30
C TRP A 443 2.08 -19.69 3.48
N ALA A 444 2.76 -18.58 3.65
CA ALA A 444 4.06 -18.33 3.03
C ALA A 444 4.97 -17.51 3.94
N ILE A 445 6.26 -17.51 3.64
CA ILE A 445 7.20 -16.54 4.20
C ILE A 445 7.03 -15.25 3.42
N GLU A 446 6.87 -14.15 4.12
CA GLU A 446 6.92 -12.82 3.54
C GLU A 446 8.35 -12.31 3.52
N HIS A 447 8.80 -11.91 2.36
CA HIS A 447 10.13 -11.40 2.10
C HIS A 447 10.05 -9.92 1.71
N MET A 448 10.96 -9.11 2.23
CA MET A 448 11.26 -7.76 1.75
C MET A 448 12.62 -7.80 1.05
N TYR A 449 12.60 -8.00 -0.27
CA TYR A 449 13.83 -8.02 -1.07
C TYR A 449 14.38 -6.61 -1.27
N THR A 450 15.72 -6.51 -1.28
CA THR A 450 16.45 -5.26 -1.53
C THR A 450 17.59 -5.48 -2.50
N SER A 451 18.26 -4.43 -2.94
CA SER A 451 19.59 -4.57 -3.52
C SER A 451 20.57 -5.13 -2.50
N GLN A 452 21.75 -5.61 -2.94
CA GLN A 452 22.79 -6.15 -2.04
C GLN A 452 23.34 -5.10 -1.06
N ASN A 453 23.26 -3.82 -1.41
CA ASN A 453 23.75 -2.71 -0.59
C ASN A 453 22.62 -1.67 -0.42
N PRO A 454 21.59 -1.96 0.39
CA PRO A 454 20.50 -1.04 0.61
C PRO A 454 20.95 0.20 1.40
N ASP A 455 20.25 1.31 1.22
CA ASP A 455 20.48 2.49 2.03
C ASP A 455 20.05 2.30 3.50
N SER A 456 20.42 3.27 4.34
CA SER A 456 20.16 3.18 5.78
C SER A 456 18.66 3.22 6.12
N LEU A 457 17.84 3.93 5.35
CA LEU A 457 16.38 3.98 5.57
C LEU A 457 15.74 2.65 5.23
N THR A 458 16.12 2.05 4.11
CA THR A 458 15.68 0.72 3.69
C THR A 458 15.99 -0.32 4.77
N THR A 459 17.24 -0.35 5.27
CA THR A 459 17.67 -1.29 6.32
C THR A 459 16.91 -1.07 7.63
N SER A 460 16.76 0.19 8.06
CA SER A 460 16.09 0.53 9.31
C SER A 460 14.59 0.23 9.25
N PHE A 461 13.95 0.49 8.12
CA PHE A 461 12.54 0.19 7.94
C PHE A 461 12.26 -1.32 7.95
N ILE A 462 13.06 -2.12 7.26
CA ILE A 462 12.93 -3.59 7.30
C ILE A 462 13.12 -4.11 8.73
N THR A 463 14.10 -3.58 9.46
CA THR A 463 14.31 -3.95 10.87
C THR A 463 13.10 -3.58 11.72
N TYR A 464 12.51 -2.41 11.48
CA TYR A 464 11.29 -1.96 12.15
C TYR A 464 10.11 -2.90 11.86
N VAL A 465 9.89 -3.24 10.59
CA VAL A 465 8.82 -4.17 10.17
C VAL A 465 8.97 -5.52 10.86
N LYS A 466 10.19 -6.10 10.90
CA LYS A 466 10.47 -7.37 11.58
C LYS A 466 10.06 -7.37 13.05
N LEU A 467 10.22 -6.23 13.73
CA LEU A 467 9.93 -6.10 15.17
C LEU A 467 8.45 -5.75 15.47
N ASN A 468 7.76 -5.12 14.54
CA ASN A 468 6.44 -4.53 14.76
C ASN A 468 5.32 -5.15 13.90
N LEU A 469 5.64 -6.15 13.08
CA LEU A 469 4.63 -6.84 12.27
C LEU A 469 3.46 -7.29 13.15
N PRO A 470 2.21 -6.93 12.81
CA PRO A 470 1.07 -7.20 13.69
C PRO A 470 0.79 -8.70 13.81
N THR A 471 0.70 -9.21 15.03
CA THR A 471 0.35 -10.62 15.33
C THR A 471 -1.15 -10.80 15.52
N ASN A 472 -1.96 -10.16 14.70
CA ASN A 472 -3.44 -10.16 14.81
C ASN A 472 -4.13 -11.39 14.18
N GLY A 473 -3.42 -12.50 14.02
CA GLY A 473 -3.88 -13.74 13.43
C GLY A 473 -3.58 -13.89 11.94
N SER A 474 -3.16 -12.81 11.24
CA SER A 474 -2.79 -12.87 9.81
C SER A 474 -1.30 -13.03 9.59
N PHE A 475 -0.49 -12.69 10.59
CA PHE A 475 0.98 -12.78 10.54
C PHE A 475 1.54 -13.49 11.77
N ILE A 476 2.70 -14.13 11.59
CA ILE A 476 3.48 -14.78 12.62
C ILE A 476 4.92 -14.27 12.53
N HIS A 477 5.53 -13.91 13.68
CA HIS A 477 6.94 -13.57 13.71
C HIS A 477 7.81 -14.81 13.46
N LEU A 478 8.93 -14.63 12.75
CA LEU A 478 9.86 -15.71 12.43
C LEU A 478 10.66 -16.23 13.64
N ASP A 479 10.71 -15.46 14.73
CA ASP A 479 11.31 -15.81 16.01
C ASP A 479 10.31 -16.52 16.96
N SER A 480 9.14 -16.85 16.46
CA SER A 480 8.08 -17.55 17.19
C SER A 480 8.44 -19.03 17.45
N SER A 481 7.53 -19.76 18.07
CA SER A 481 7.63 -21.19 18.37
C SER A 481 7.69 -22.11 17.14
N MET A 482 7.68 -21.57 15.93
CA MET A 482 7.70 -22.34 14.69
C MET A 482 9.01 -23.11 14.53
N SER A 483 8.92 -24.42 14.42
CA SER A 483 10.10 -25.27 14.26
C SER A 483 10.81 -25.03 12.91
N SER A 484 12.12 -25.22 12.90
CA SER A 484 12.91 -25.14 11.65
C SER A 484 12.42 -26.09 10.56
N THR A 485 11.85 -27.23 10.94
CA THR A 485 11.27 -28.21 10.01
C THR A 485 10.03 -27.66 9.32
N VAL A 486 9.13 -26.98 10.06
CA VAL A 486 7.93 -26.37 9.51
C VAL A 486 8.31 -25.21 8.58
N LEU A 487 9.23 -24.34 9.01
CA LEU A 487 9.74 -23.27 8.16
C LEU A 487 10.36 -23.81 6.88
N ALA A 488 11.19 -24.85 6.97
CA ALA A 488 11.85 -25.45 5.80
C ALA A 488 10.87 -26.06 4.78
N SER A 489 9.65 -26.42 5.19
CA SER A 489 8.63 -26.93 4.27
C SER A 489 8.08 -25.87 3.30
N HIS A 490 8.32 -24.58 3.60
CA HIS A 490 7.84 -23.44 2.81
C HIS A 490 8.97 -22.53 2.30
N MET A 491 10.20 -23.05 2.30
CA MET A 491 11.37 -22.41 1.69
C MET A 491 11.57 -22.81 0.24
#